data_505a54f84f877a2fc16ce2e508282e89
#
_entry.id   505a54f84f877a2fc16ce2e508282e89
#
_cell.length_a   1.000
_cell.length_b   1.000
_cell.length_c   1.000
_cell.angle_alpha   90.00
_cell.angle_beta   90.00
_cell.angle_gamma   90.00
#
_symmetry.space_group_name_H-M   'P 1'
#
loop_
_entity.id
_entity.type
_entity.pdbx_description
1 polymer ?
#
loop_
_entity_poly.entity_id
_entity_poly.type
_entity_poly.pdbx_seq_one_letter_code
_entity_poly.pdbx_strand_id
1 'polypeptide(L)'
;TTSLLKELGAQLVISRAERDVQEKFLLRNGADKVVYPEKQVAKWASIRYTDDHILDYMEVDASHAIFEVEVPEEWIGKTVGELDIRKRYNINILAVKNGGEFSIAISPDTDFAENNKLLVLGEYRALQKCFRI
;
A
#
# COMPACT_ATOMS: atom_id res chain seq x y z
N THR A 1 27.27 3.32 19.21
CA THR A 1 26.73 1.95 19.47
C THR A 1 26.56 1.13 18.21
N THR A 2 25.94 1.66 17.14
CA THR A 2 25.76 0.97 15.86
C THR A 2 27.08 0.51 15.24
N SER A 3 28.04 1.40 15.12
CA SER A 3 29.37 1.11 14.58
C SER A 3 30.11 0.07 15.44
N LEU A 4 30.06 0.20 16.76
CA LEU A 4 30.67 -0.74 17.67
C LEU A 4 30.09 -2.17 17.54
N LEU A 5 28.78 -2.30 17.39
CA LEU A 5 28.13 -3.59 17.17
C LEU A 5 28.59 -4.26 15.88
N LYS A 6 28.79 -3.49 14.82
CA LYS A 6 29.36 -3.99 13.57
C LYS A 6 30.82 -4.42 13.70
N GLU A 7 31.65 -3.63 14.37
CA GLU A 7 33.05 -3.97 14.66
C GLU A 7 33.17 -5.26 15.49
N LEU A 8 32.21 -5.49 16.39
CA LEU A 8 32.15 -6.72 17.19
C LEU A 8 31.57 -7.93 16.44
N GLY A 9 31.25 -7.78 15.16
CA GLY A 9 30.85 -8.87 14.29
C GLY A 9 29.35 -9.18 14.29
N ALA A 10 28.49 -8.25 14.71
CA ALA A 10 27.06 -8.44 14.63
C ALA A 10 26.61 -8.59 13.17
N GLN A 11 25.92 -9.69 12.83
CA GLN A 11 25.48 -9.98 11.48
C GLN A 11 24.40 -9.03 10.99
N LEU A 12 23.48 -8.64 11.88
CA LEU A 12 22.37 -7.72 11.58
C LEU A 12 22.29 -6.66 12.66
N VAL A 13 22.37 -5.39 12.27
CA VAL A 13 22.16 -4.24 13.15
C VAL A 13 21.00 -3.42 12.63
N ILE A 14 19.96 -3.33 13.43
CA ILE A 14 18.77 -2.52 13.15
C ILE A 14 18.76 -1.36 14.14
N SER A 15 18.74 -0.13 13.63
CA SER A 15 18.76 1.08 14.46
C SER A 15 17.49 1.90 14.25
N ARG A 16 17.06 2.57 15.31
CA ARG A 16 15.93 3.51 15.24
C ARG A 16 16.45 4.93 15.01
N ALA A 17 15.82 5.62 14.06
CA ALA A 17 16.02 7.05 13.83
C ALA A 17 14.78 7.86 14.25
N GLU A 18 15.01 9.11 14.62
CA GLU A 18 13.96 10.08 14.94
C GLU A 18 14.00 11.30 14.01
N ARG A 19 15.06 11.41 13.18
CA ARG A 19 15.29 12.50 12.22
C ARG A 19 15.96 11.97 10.95
N ASP A 20 15.74 12.63 9.82
CA ASP A 20 16.32 12.25 8.52
C ASP A 20 17.86 12.24 8.53
N VAL A 21 18.48 13.20 9.20
CA VAL A 21 19.95 13.27 9.33
C VAL A 21 20.47 12.07 10.12
N GLN A 22 19.77 11.67 11.16
CA GLN A 22 20.12 10.51 12.00
C GLN A 22 19.99 9.20 11.21
N GLU A 23 18.96 9.05 10.36
CA GLU A 23 18.81 7.89 9.48
C GLU A 23 20.03 7.70 8.59
N LYS A 24 20.45 8.76 7.90
CA LYS A 24 21.64 8.75 7.03
C LYS A 24 22.93 8.45 7.80
N PHE A 25 23.07 9.02 8.99
CA PHE A 25 24.23 8.79 9.86
C PHE A 25 24.31 7.33 10.31
N LEU A 26 23.20 6.73 10.75
CA LEU A 26 23.14 5.34 11.19
C LEU A 26 23.49 4.37 10.07
N LEU A 27 22.98 4.57 8.86
CA LEU A 27 23.33 3.77 7.68
C LEU A 27 24.82 3.87 7.34
N ARG A 28 25.40 5.06 7.39
CA ARG A 28 26.85 5.26 7.16
C ARG A 28 27.72 4.61 8.23
N ASN A 29 27.21 4.49 9.46
CA ASN A 29 27.92 3.87 10.57
C ASN A 29 27.70 2.35 10.69
N GLY A 30 27.11 1.73 9.66
CA GLY A 30 27.05 0.28 9.56
C GLY A 30 25.72 -0.34 10.00
N ALA A 31 24.67 0.45 10.22
CA ALA A 31 23.33 -0.13 10.37
C ALA A 31 22.92 -0.81 9.06
N ASP A 32 22.47 -2.04 9.14
CA ASP A 32 21.94 -2.77 7.98
C ASP A 32 20.53 -2.28 7.63
N LYS A 33 19.77 -1.93 8.65
CA LYS A 33 18.42 -1.34 8.52
C LYS A 33 18.23 -0.22 9.53
N VAL A 34 17.47 0.79 9.12
CA VAL A 34 17.03 1.85 10.01
C VAL A 34 15.51 1.85 10.05
N VAL A 35 14.96 1.86 11.25
CA VAL A 35 13.52 2.01 11.51
C VAL A 35 13.27 3.46 11.91
N TYR A 36 12.38 4.11 11.18
CA TYR A 36 12.00 5.51 11.43
C TYR A 36 10.46 5.60 11.57
N PRO A 37 9.91 5.24 12.75
CA PRO A 37 8.46 5.06 12.94
C PRO A 37 7.67 6.31 12.60
N GLU A 38 8.10 7.48 13.03
CA GLU A 38 7.38 8.75 12.82
C GLU A 38 7.24 9.09 11.34
N LYS A 39 8.29 8.86 10.54
CA LYS A 39 8.28 9.07 9.09
C LYS A 39 7.37 8.07 8.38
N GLN A 40 7.43 6.80 8.79
CA GLN A 40 6.61 5.73 8.22
C GLN A 40 5.13 5.95 8.51
N VAL A 41 4.79 6.33 9.76
CA VAL A 41 3.41 6.66 10.14
C VAL A 41 2.92 7.92 9.45
N ALA A 42 3.75 8.96 9.33
CA ALA A 42 3.40 10.19 8.61
C ALA A 42 3.13 9.92 7.12
N LYS A 43 3.97 9.11 6.48
CA LYS A 43 3.75 8.69 5.08
C LYS A 43 2.44 7.93 4.93
N TRP A 44 2.20 6.94 5.78
CA TRP A 44 0.96 6.16 5.76
C TRP A 44 -0.26 7.07 5.98
N ALA A 45 -0.23 7.93 6.99
CA ALA A 45 -1.32 8.85 7.29
C ALA A 45 -1.57 9.85 6.15
N SER A 46 -0.51 10.36 5.53
CA SER A 46 -0.65 11.31 4.41
C SER A 46 -1.39 10.69 3.21
N ILE A 47 -1.13 9.41 2.92
CA ILE A 47 -1.80 8.68 1.84
C ILE A 47 -3.22 8.29 2.26
N ARG A 48 -3.37 7.69 3.46
CA ARG A 48 -4.66 7.22 3.96
C ARG A 48 -5.72 8.32 4.06
N TYR A 49 -5.30 9.51 4.45
CA TYR A 49 -6.20 10.66 4.66
C TYR A 49 -6.18 11.69 3.53
N THR A 50 -5.58 11.36 2.38
CA THR A 50 -5.63 12.22 1.19
C THR A 50 -7.04 12.24 0.59
N ASP A 51 -7.74 11.11 0.65
CA ASP A 51 -9.08 10.96 0.08
C ASP A 51 -9.92 10.04 0.97
N ASP A 52 -11.20 10.38 1.13
CA ASP A 52 -12.14 9.63 1.97
C ASP A 52 -12.45 8.23 1.40
N HIS A 53 -12.27 8.04 0.10
CA HIS A 53 -12.48 6.73 -0.56
C HIS A 53 -11.35 5.73 -0.31
N ILE A 54 -10.18 6.18 0.15
CA ILE A 54 -9.10 5.29 0.59
C ILE A 54 -9.37 4.86 2.04
N LEU A 55 -9.66 3.59 2.24
CA LEU A 55 -9.94 3.04 3.56
C LEU A 55 -8.68 2.55 4.28
N ASP A 56 -7.74 1.99 3.52
CA ASP A 56 -6.43 1.58 4.02
C ASP A 56 -5.40 1.51 2.89
N TYR A 57 -4.13 1.46 3.27
CA TYR A 57 -3.00 1.47 2.36
C TYR A 57 -1.84 0.66 2.91
N MET A 58 -1.23 -0.15 2.05
CA MET A 58 -0.02 -0.90 2.36
C MET A 58 0.98 -0.80 1.21
N GLU A 59 2.18 -0.32 1.49
CA GLU A 59 3.28 -0.29 0.54
C GLU A 59 3.83 -1.71 0.32
N VAL A 60 3.93 -2.13 -0.93
CA VAL A 60 4.54 -3.42 -1.32
C VAL A 60 6.01 -3.21 -1.66
N ASP A 61 6.30 -2.20 -2.49
CA ASP A 61 7.66 -1.76 -2.82
C ASP A 61 7.68 -0.24 -3.10
N ALA A 62 8.76 0.27 -3.67
CA ALA A 62 8.92 1.70 -3.95
C ALA A 62 7.87 2.27 -4.93
N SER A 63 7.24 1.45 -5.75
CA SER A 63 6.31 1.84 -6.81
C SER A 63 4.92 1.20 -6.70
N HIS A 64 4.80 0.07 -6.00
CA HIS A 64 3.56 -0.70 -5.89
C HIS A 64 2.96 -0.64 -4.50
N ALA A 65 1.65 -0.59 -4.46
CA ALA A 65 0.88 -0.56 -3.22
C ALA A 65 -0.40 -1.41 -3.34
N ILE A 66 -0.91 -1.80 -2.18
CA ILE A 66 -2.25 -2.35 -2.03
C ILE A 66 -3.11 -1.29 -1.36
N PHE A 67 -4.25 -0.97 -1.97
CA PHE A 67 -5.25 -0.08 -1.41
C PHE A 67 -6.52 -0.86 -1.06
N GLU A 68 -7.10 -0.56 0.08
CA GLU A 68 -8.50 -0.85 0.37
C GLU A 68 -9.30 0.42 0.01
N VAL A 69 -10.20 0.30 -0.96
CA VAL A 69 -10.98 1.44 -1.49
C VAL A 69 -12.46 1.09 -1.56
N GLU A 70 -13.30 2.10 -1.55
CA GLU A 70 -14.71 1.96 -1.88
C GLU A 70 -14.88 1.71 -3.38
N VAL A 71 -15.96 1.02 -3.75
CA VAL A 71 -16.31 0.82 -5.17
C VAL A 71 -16.72 2.17 -5.75
N PRO A 72 -16.09 2.63 -6.85
CA PRO A 72 -16.54 3.82 -7.55
C PRO A 72 -18.00 3.69 -8.00
N GLU A 73 -18.79 4.76 -7.88
CA GLU A 73 -20.20 4.76 -8.26
C GLU A 73 -20.42 4.27 -9.71
N GLU A 74 -19.53 4.65 -10.61
CA GLU A 74 -19.57 4.27 -12.03
C GLU A 74 -19.34 2.77 -12.30
N TRP A 75 -18.87 2.00 -11.28
CA TRP A 75 -18.64 0.56 -11.36
C TRP A 75 -19.80 -0.26 -10.78
N ILE A 76 -20.68 0.35 -10.02
CA ILE A 76 -21.83 -0.33 -9.40
C ILE A 76 -22.71 -0.95 -10.47
N GLY A 77 -23.07 -2.22 -10.28
CA GLY A 77 -23.86 -2.99 -11.23
C GLY A 77 -23.11 -3.49 -12.47
N LYS A 78 -21.81 -3.24 -12.58
CA LYS A 78 -20.95 -3.77 -13.65
C LYS A 78 -20.08 -4.91 -13.14
N THR A 79 -19.61 -5.74 -14.07
CA THR A 79 -18.72 -6.84 -13.77
C THR A 79 -17.24 -6.47 -13.96
N VAL A 80 -16.34 -7.23 -13.37
CA VAL A 80 -14.88 -7.09 -13.57
C VAL A 80 -14.52 -7.17 -15.06
N GLY A 81 -15.15 -8.09 -15.80
CA GLY A 81 -14.92 -8.28 -17.22
C GLY A 81 -15.34 -7.09 -18.07
N GLU A 82 -16.52 -6.50 -17.79
CA GLU A 82 -17.02 -5.32 -18.50
C GLU A 82 -16.13 -4.09 -18.28
N LEU A 83 -15.57 -3.93 -17.08
CA LEU A 83 -14.72 -2.80 -16.74
C LEU A 83 -13.30 -2.92 -17.30
N ASP A 84 -12.84 -4.15 -17.54
CA ASP A 84 -11.50 -4.49 -18.06
C ASP A 84 -10.34 -3.73 -17.39
N ILE A 85 -10.44 -3.61 -16.06
CA ILE A 85 -9.58 -2.78 -15.21
C ILE A 85 -8.11 -3.15 -15.38
N ARG A 86 -7.82 -4.45 -15.46
CA ARG A 86 -6.47 -4.95 -15.62
C ARG A 86 -5.80 -4.47 -16.90
N LYS A 87 -6.50 -4.46 -18.03
CA LYS A 87 -5.96 -3.96 -19.31
C LYS A 87 -5.89 -2.44 -19.34
N ARG A 88 -6.91 -1.77 -18.80
CA ARG A 88 -7.01 -0.31 -18.87
C ARG A 88 -6.04 0.41 -17.95
N TYR A 89 -5.82 -0.13 -16.74
CA TYR A 89 -5.05 0.54 -15.68
C TYR A 89 -3.87 -0.29 -15.15
N ASN A 90 -3.71 -1.54 -15.58
CA ASN A 90 -2.71 -2.48 -15.03
C ASN A 90 -2.84 -2.67 -13.51
N ILE A 91 -4.08 -2.74 -13.02
CA ILE A 91 -4.42 -2.94 -11.63
C ILE A 91 -5.08 -4.30 -11.46
N ASN A 92 -4.72 -5.01 -10.40
CA ASN A 92 -5.33 -6.29 -10.04
C ASN A 92 -6.27 -6.09 -8.85
N ILE A 93 -7.50 -6.59 -8.96
CA ILE A 93 -8.42 -6.72 -7.84
C ILE A 93 -8.07 -8.01 -7.14
N LEU A 94 -7.62 -7.92 -5.88
CA LEU A 94 -7.23 -9.07 -5.07
C LEU A 94 -8.43 -9.68 -4.34
N ALA A 95 -9.34 -8.84 -3.88
CA ALA A 95 -10.52 -9.27 -3.14
C ALA A 95 -11.62 -8.23 -3.22
N VAL A 96 -12.85 -8.72 -3.05
CA VAL A 96 -14.05 -7.90 -2.80
C VAL A 96 -14.52 -8.19 -1.38
N LYS A 97 -14.70 -7.16 -0.59
CA LYS A 97 -15.22 -7.24 0.78
C LYS A 97 -16.68 -6.85 0.79
N ASN A 98 -17.50 -7.74 1.33
CA ASN A 98 -18.92 -7.51 1.52
C ASN A 98 -19.28 -7.71 3.00
N GLY A 99 -19.74 -6.67 3.66
CA GLY A 99 -20.19 -6.73 5.05
C GLY A 99 -19.15 -7.22 6.08
N GLY A 100 -17.86 -7.20 5.75
CA GLY A 100 -16.77 -7.66 6.62
C GLY A 100 -16.09 -8.95 6.18
N GLU A 101 -16.69 -9.70 5.26
CA GLU A 101 -16.10 -10.91 4.69
C GLU A 101 -15.39 -10.61 3.37
N PHE A 102 -14.16 -11.12 3.22
CA PHE A 102 -13.40 -11.03 1.98
C PHE A 102 -13.70 -12.23 1.07
N SER A 103 -14.03 -11.95 -0.19
CA SER A 103 -14.04 -12.93 -1.27
C SER A 103 -12.81 -12.71 -2.16
N ILE A 104 -11.93 -13.72 -2.23
CA ILE A 104 -10.75 -13.71 -3.11
C ILE A 104 -11.02 -14.41 -4.45
N ALA A 105 -12.18 -15.03 -4.60
CA ALA A 105 -12.59 -15.69 -5.82
C ALA A 105 -13.08 -14.67 -6.87
N ILE A 106 -12.16 -13.90 -7.43
CA ILE A 106 -12.45 -12.87 -8.42
C ILE A 106 -12.43 -13.49 -9.82
N SER A 107 -13.52 -13.33 -10.54
CA SER A 107 -13.67 -13.76 -11.94
C SER A 107 -14.18 -12.60 -12.81
N PRO A 108 -14.16 -12.71 -14.16
CA PRO A 108 -14.78 -11.72 -15.04
C PRO A 108 -16.26 -11.47 -14.77
N ASP A 109 -16.96 -12.45 -14.19
CA ASP A 109 -18.40 -12.37 -13.89
C ASP A 109 -18.69 -11.75 -12.50
N THR A 110 -17.64 -11.47 -11.71
CA THR A 110 -17.82 -10.82 -10.40
C THR A 110 -18.37 -9.41 -10.61
N ASP A 111 -19.52 -9.13 -10.01
CA ASP A 111 -20.17 -7.81 -10.03
C ASP A 111 -19.85 -6.99 -8.78
N PHE A 112 -20.05 -5.70 -8.88
CA PHE A 112 -19.81 -4.75 -7.81
C PHE A 112 -21.12 -4.17 -7.28
N ALA A 113 -21.30 -4.22 -5.96
CA ALA A 113 -22.41 -3.60 -5.26
C ALA A 113 -21.95 -2.33 -4.51
N GLU A 114 -22.89 -1.44 -4.21
CA GLU A 114 -22.65 -0.15 -3.56
C GLU A 114 -21.86 -0.25 -2.24
N ASN A 115 -22.13 -1.28 -1.46
CA ASN A 115 -21.48 -1.47 -0.15
C ASN A 115 -20.21 -2.33 -0.21
N ASN A 116 -19.75 -2.68 -1.40
CA ASN A 116 -18.53 -3.44 -1.54
C ASN A 116 -17.30 -2.53 -1.34
N LYS A 117 -16.27 -3.11 -0.75
CA LYS A 117 -14.93 -2.54 -0.69
C LYS A 117 -14.00 -3.42 -1.48
N LEU A 118 -13.01 -2.82 -2.09
CA LEU A 118 -12.06 -3.51 -2.96
C LEU A 118 -10.68 -3.50 -2.34
N LEU A 119 -10.01 -4.64 -2.39
CA LEU A 119 -8.57 -4.72 -2.17
C LEU A 119 -7.89 -4.79 -3.54
N VAL A 120 -7.11 -3.77 -3.87
CA VAL A 120 -6.52 -3.60 -5.20
C VAL A 120 -5.00 -3.43 -5.12
N LEU A 121 -4.29 -4.08 -6.05
CA LEU A 121 -2.83 -4.01 -6.17
C LEU A 121 -2.46 -3.37 -7.51
N GLY A 122 -1.56 -2.42 -7.48
CA GLY A 122 -1.00 -1.80 -8.67
C GLY A 122 0.09 -0.78 -8.37
N GLU A 123 0.61 -0.17 -9.42
CA GLU A 123 1.48 0.99 -9.26
C GLU A 123 0.70 2.15 -8.63
N TYR A 124 1.35 2.87 -7.72
CA TYR A 124 0.72 3.99 -7.00
C TYR A 124 0.05 5.00 -7.95
N ARG A 125 0.74 5.39 -9.04
CA ARG A 125 0.20 6.31 -10.05
C ARG A 125 -1.00 5.75 -10.80
N ALA A 126 -0.99 4.45 -11.09
CA ALA A 126 -2.10 3.78 -11.76
C ALA A 126 -3.33 3.71 -10.85
N LEU A 127 -3.14 3.42 -9.56
CA LEU A 127 -4.19 3.45 -8.54
C LEU A 127 -4.79 4.84 -8.40
N GLN A 128 -3.96 5.89 -8.29
CA GLN A 128 -4.43 7.27 -8.24
C GLN A 128 -5.27 7.65 -9.46
N LYS A 129 -4.81 7.29 -10.66
CA LYS A 129 -5.54 7.58 -11.90
C LYS A 129 -6.86 6.83 -11.99
N CYS A 130 -6.86 5.56 -11.59
CA CYS A 130 -8.06 4.69 -11.67
C CYS A 130 -9.16 5.15 -10.72
N PHE A 131 -8.79 5.47 -9.48
CA PHE A 131 -9.73 5.86 -8.43
C PHE A 131 -9.88 7.38 -8.27
N ARG A 132 -9.16 8.17 -9.07
CA ARG A 132 -9.18 9.65 -9.06
C ARG A 132 -8.83 10.27 -7.70
N ILE A 133 -7.89 9.66 -7.02
CA ILE A 133 -7.41 10.04 -5.69
C ILE A 133 -6.01 10.69 -5.74
#